data_b1121959ea094a931e3f0b3eddae36aa
#
_entry.id   b1121959ea094a931e3f0b3eddae36aa
#
_cell.length_a   1.000
_cell.length_b   1.000
_cell.length_c   1.000
_cell.angle_alpha   90.00
_cell.angle_beta   90.00
_cell.angle_gamma   90.00
#
_symmetry.space_group_name_H-M   'P 1'
#
loop_
_entity.id
_entity.type
_entity.pdbx_description
1 polymer ?
#
loop_
_entity_poly.entity_id
_entity_poly.type
_entity_poly.pdbx_seq_one_letter_code
_entity_poly.pdbx_strand_id
1 'polypeptide(L)'
;MTAASNMRTDEEVFARQGFGRSLGLVGRLGLVIVDFVAGFADPAQFGGGNIPEAIARTVELLALARASKWPVAHTRIVFPEAALLSDVFLLKVPSLRVLTEAAQAGQLLPQLQPSAGELVVRKAAPSAFFETGLRSWLTQQRVETLLVAGSTTSGCVRATVVDAMSCGFRPIVIKDCVGDRAAAPHAASLFDMQQKYADVITFAELRQGLGASARQSKQ
;
A
#
# COMPACT_ATOMS: atom_id res chain seq x y z
N MET A 1 27.11 35.94 -21.55
CA MET A 1 27.38 34.74 -20.75
C MET A 1 26.18 34.47 -19.89
N THR A 2 25.23 33.68 -20.37
CA THR A 2 24.03 33.28 -19.65
C THR A 2 24.41 32.21 -18.63
N ALA A 3 24.32 32.52 -17.36
CA ALA A 3 24.44 31.53 -16.28
C ALA A 3 23.32 30.50 -16.46
N ALA A 4 23.65 29.32 -16.96
CA ALA A 4 22.77 28.15 -16.84
C ALA A 4 22.53 27.94 -15.34
N SER A 5 21.31 28.24 -14.87
CA SER A 5 20.93 27.93 -13.51
C SER A 5 21.00 26.41 -13.39
N ASN A 6 21.96 25.94 -12.57
CA ASN A 6 22.08 24.53 -12.22
C ASN A 6 20.86 24.18 -11.34
N MET A 7 19.70 23.93 -11.99
CA MET A 7 18.49 23.50 -11.26
C MET A 7 18.79 22.13 -10.66
N ARG A 8 18.83 22.07 -9.35
CA ARG A 8 18.95 20.81 -8.59
C ARG A 8 17.73 19.95 -8.86
N THR A 9 17.92 18.65 -8.88
CA THR A 9 16.79 17.70 -8.91
C THR A 9 16.04 17.76 -7.57
N ASP A 10 14.78 17.33 -7.58
CA ASP A 10 14.00 17.28 -6.34
C ASP A 10 14.66 16.37 -5.31
N GLU A 11 15.24 15.24 -5.73
CA GLU A 11 16.01 14.33 -4.87
C GLU A 11 17.20 15.03 -4.19
N GLU A 12 17.96 15.84 -4.92
CA GLU A 12 19.10 16.60 -4.36
C GLU A 12 18.64 17.63 -3.31
N VAL A 13 17.47 18.25 -3.53
CA VAL A 13 16.88 19.18 -2.56
C VAL A 13 16.54 18.47 -1.26
N PHE A 14 15.82 17.35 -1.35
CA PHE A 14 15.41 16.57 -0.18
C PHE A 14 16.61 15.96 0.55
N ALA A 15 17.56 15.35 -0.17
CA ALA A 15 18.76 14.74 0.41
C ALA A 15 19.60 15.75 1.22
N ARG A 16 19.77 16.99 0.70
CA ARG A 16 20.48 18.06 1.42
C ARG A 16 19.81 18.45 2.74
N GLN A 17 18.47 18.27 2.83
CA GLN A 17 17.69 18.56 4.03
C GLN A 17 17.57 17.35 4.97
N GLY A 18 18.24 16.23 4.65
CA GLY A 18 18.26 15.02 5.48
C GLY A 18 17.05 14.09 5.32
N PHE A 19 16.26 14.28 4.24
CA PHE A 19 15.15 13.40 3.91
C PHE A 19 15.61 12.17 3.11
N GLY A 20 14.70 11.20 2.91
CA GLY A 20 14.94 10.02 2.07
C GLY A 20 15.81 8.93 2.73
N ARG A 21 16.06 8.98 4.04
CA ARG A 21 16.82 7.95 4.74
C ARG A 21 16.05 6.63 4.76
N SER A 22 16.69 5.55 4.31
CA SER A 22 16.12 4.20 4.41
C SER A 22 16.13 3.68 5.85
N LEU A 23 15.05 3.00 6.23
CA LEU A 23 14.89 2.30 7.50
C LEU A 23 15.21 0.81 7.40
N GLY A 24 15.17 0.24 6.20
CA GLY A 24 15.49 -1.14 5.89
C GLY A 24 14.49 -2.17 6.45
N LEU A 25 14.80 -3.44 6.20
CA LEU A 25 14.04 -4.59 6.68
C LEU A 25 14.46 -4.91 8.13
N VAL A 26 13.61 -4.61 9.10
CA VAL A 26 13.91 -4.78 10.53
C VAL A 26 12.77 -5.54 11.21
N GLY A 27 13.14 -6.45 12.11
CA GLY A 27 12.20 -7.18 12.96
C GLY A 27 11.23 -8.09 12.17
N ARG A 28 10.03 -8.27 12.71
CA ARG A 28 9.01 -9.11 12.08
C ARG A 28 8.29 -8.36 10.98
N LEU A 29 8.28 -8.94 9.78
CA LEU A 29 7.56 -8.41 8.63
C LEU A 29 6.08 -8.81 8.68
N GLY A 30 5.22 -7.91 8.18
CA GLY A 30 3.83 -8.18 7.84
C GLY A 30 3.49 -7.59 6.47
N LEU A 31 2.40 -8.01 5.87
CA LEU A 31 1.91 -7.53 4.57
C LEU A 31 0.50 -6.97 4.72
N VAL A 32 0.26 -5.77 4.17
CA VAL A 32 -1.08 -5.26 3.92
C VAL A 32 -1.31 -5.09 2.42
N ILE A 33 -2.40 -5.68 1.92
CA ILE A 33 -2.85 -5.53 0.53
C ILE A 33 -4.06 -4.61 0.54
N VAL A 34 -3.87 -3.39 0.03
CA VAL A 34 -4.86 -2.32 0.09
C VAL A 34 -5.78 -2.37 -1.12
N ASP A 35 -7.07 -2.63 -0.88
CA ASP A 35 -8.19 -2.46 -1.82
C ASP A 35 -8.00 -3.04 -3.24
N PHE A 36 -7.35 -4.17 -3.40
CA PHE A 36 -7.42 -4.91 -4.66
C PHE A 36 -8.75 -5.66 -4.74
N VAL A 37 -9.80 -4.87 -4.97
CA VAL A 37 -11.18 -5.30 -5.19
C VAL A 37 -11.58 -5.20 -6.67
N ALA A 38 -12.64 -5.89 -7.07
CA ALA A 38 -13.03 -5.99 -8.47
C ALA A 38 -13.23 -4.61 -9.14
N GLY A 39 -13.85 -3.64 -8.45
CA GLY A 39 -14.06 -2.30 -9.01
C GLY A 39 -12.77 -1.52 -9.29
N PHE A 40 -11.70 -1.73 -8.50
CA PHE A 40 -10.40 -1.09 -8.76
C PHE A 40 -9.53 -1.86 -9.77
N ALA A 41 -9.88 -3.10 -10.08
CA ALA A 41 -9.25 -3.85 -11.17
C ALA A 41 -9.89 -3.56 -12.55
N ASP A 42 -11.12 -3.07 -12.55
CA ASP A 42 -11.90 -2.82 -13.76
C ASP A 42 -11.65 -1.39 -14.29
N PRO A 43 -11.03 -1.22 -15.48
CA PRO A 43 -10.79 0.10 -16.07
C PRO A 43 -12.08 0.85 -16.45
N ALA A 44 -13.21 0.14 -16.59
CA ALA A 44 -14.52 0.76 -16.82
C ALA A 44 -15.12 1.39 -15.55
N GLN A 45 -14.55 1.11 -14.37
CA GLN A 45 -14.97 1.65 -13.07
C GLN A 45 -13.89 2.54 -12.48
N PHE A 46 -13.00 1.99 -11.65
CA PHE A 46 -12.00 2.75 -10.91
C PHE A 46 -10.56 2.34 -11.24
N GLY A 47 -10.37 1.36 -12.12
CA GLY A 47 -9.08 0.77 -12.49
C GLY A 47 -8.33 1.55 -13.57
N GLY A 48 -7.40 0.87 -14.22
CA GLY A 48 -6.55 1.39 -15.30
C GLY A 48 -5.10 1.62 -14.89
N GLY A 49 -4.35 2.34 -15.72
CA GLY A 49 -2.93 2.57 -15.50
C GLY A 49 -2.14 1.27 -15.34
N ASN A 50 -1.29 1.20 -14.30
CA ASN A 50 -0.47 0.02 -13.98
C ASN A 50 -1.12 -0.92 -12.94
N ILE A 51 -2.41 -0.78 -12.65
CA ILE A 51 -3.09 -1.63 -11.65
C ILE A 51 -3.05 -3.12 -12.04
N PRO A 52 -3.27 -3.54 -13.30
CA PRO A 52 -3.19 -4.95 -13.69
C PRO A 52 -1.82 -5.58 -13.41
N GLU A 53 -0.74 -4.88 -13.72
CA GLU A 53 0.63 -5.32 -13.48
C GLU A 53 0.93 -5.42 -11.98
N ALA A 54 0.47 -4.44 -11.20
CA ALA A 54 0.60 -4.43 -9.75
C ALA A 54 -0.15 -5.61 -9.09
N ILE A 55 -1.34 -5.94 -9.58
CA ILE A 55 -2.10 -7.13 -9.13
C ILE A 55 -1.30 -8.40 -9.41
N ALA A 56 -0.80 -8.59 -10.65
CA ALA A 56 -0.04 -9.77 -11.03
C ALA A 56 1.21 -9.94 -10.14
N ARG A 57 1.94 -8.86 -9.89
CA ARG A 57 3.11 -8.89 -9.00
C ARG A 57 2.73 -9.13 -7.54
N THR A 58 1.58 -8.64 -7.08
CA THR A 58 1.10 -8.86 -5.71
C THR A 58 0.75 -10.33 -5.44
N VAL A 59 0.32 -11.09 -6.44
CA VAL A 59 0.12 -12.54 -6.30
C VAL A 59 1.43 -13.24 -5.90
N GLU A 60 2.56 -12.86 -6.50
CA GLU A 60 3.88 -13.40 -6.15
C GLU A 60 4.33 -12.96 -4.74
N LEU A 61 4.09 -11.69 -4.40
CA LEU A 61 4.39 -11.16 -3.05
C LEU A 61 3.55 -11.87 -1.98
N LEU A 62 2.27 -12.10 -2.22
CA LEU A 62 1.38 -12.82 -1.32
C LEU A 62 1.85 -14.27 -1.12
N ALA A 63 2.25 -14.96 -2.20
CA ALA A 63 2.80 -16.30 -2.11
C ALA A 63 4.08 -16.34 -1.26
N LEU A 64 4.98 -15.35 -1.41
CA LEU A 64 6.17 -15.20 -0.58
C LEU A 64 5.82 -14.96 0.89
N ALA A 65 4.86 -14.07 1.17
CA ALA A 65 4.42 -13.75 2.53
C ALA A 65 3.86 -14.99 3.24
N ARG A 66 3.03 -15.77 2.56
CA ARG A 66 2.47 -17.04 3.05
C ARG A 66 3.56 -18.08 3.33
N ALA A 67 4.47 -18.29 2.39
CA ALA A 67 5.61 -19.21 2.55
C ALA A 67 6.52 -18.80 3.73
N SER A 68 6.67 -17.49 3.97
CA SER A 68 7.45 -16.92 5.06
C SER A 68 6.67 -16.81 6.37
N LYS A 69 5.40 -17.19 6.40
CA LYS A 69 4.49 -17.10 7.56
C LYS A 69 4.39 -15.68 8.13
N TRP A 70 4.42 -14.67 7.27
CA TRP A 70 4.17 -13.31 7.69
C TRP A 70 2.67 -13.11 7.94
N PRO A 71 2.29 -12.30 8.93
CA PRO A 71 0.92 -11.83 9.06
C PRO A 71 0.48 -11.08 7.79
N VAL A 72 -0.68 -11.45 7.25
CA VAL A 72 -1.25 -10.82 6.04
C VAL A 72 -2.60 -10.22 6.38
N ALA A 73 -2.79 -8.95 5.98
CA ALA A 73 -4.07 -8.26 6.03
C ALA A 73 -4.48 -7.81 4.62
N HIS A 74 -5.75 -7.97 4.32
CA HIS A 74 -6.39 -7.45 3.11
C HIS A 74 -7.35 -6.35 3.50
N THR A 75 -7.49 -5.29 2.71
CA THR A 75 -8.53 -4.29 2.95
C THR A 75 -9.56 -4.27 1.83
N ARG A 76 -10.78 -3.92 2.21
CA ARG A 76 -11.89 -3.62 1.30
C ARG A 76 -12.48 -2.29 1.68
N ILE A 77 -12.53 -1.36 0.74
CA ILE A 77 -13.32 -0.15 0.93
C ILE A 77 -14.78 -0.47 0.63
N VAL A 78 -15.62 -0.33 1.66
CA VAL A 78 -17.06 -0.60 1.57
C VAL A 78 -17.83 0.43 2.38
N PHE A 79 -18.92 0.91 1.85
CA PHE A 79 -19.75 1.91 2.50
C PHE A 79 -21.07 1.28 2.98
N PRO A 80 -21.44 1.47 4.26
CA PRO A 80 -22.76 1.05 4.75
C PRO A 80 -23.86 1.91 4.11
N GLU A 81 -25.03 1.33 3.89
CA GLU A 81 -26.16 2.04 3.27
C GLU A 81 -26.51 3.36 3.96
N ALA A 82 -26.43 3.39 5.28
CA ALA A 82 -26.68 4.60 6.06
C ALA A 82 -25.71 5.75 5.76
N ALA A 83 -24.48 5.46 5.32
CA ALA A 83 -23.46 6.47 4.99
C ALA A 83 -23.58 7.02 3.57
N LEU A 84 -24.36 6.40 2.68
CA LEU A 84 -24.38 6.72 1.25
C LEU A 84 -24.80 8.16 0.93
N LEU A 85 -25.50 8.84 1.81
CA LEU A 85 -26.00 10.21 1.61
C LEU A 85 -25.20 11.29 2.37
N SER A 86 -24.41 10.93 3.37
CA SER A 86 -23.76 11.90 4.28
C SER A 86 -22.24 11.76 4.39
N ASP A 87 -21.67 10.65 3.92
CA ASP A 87 -20.22 10.45 3.98
C ASP A 87 -19.49 11.44 3.05
N VAL A 88 -18.53 12.20 3.60
CA VAL A 88 -17.83 13.27 2.88
C VAL A 88 -17.02 12.74 1.70
N PHE A 89 -16.47 11.52 1.82
CA PHE A 89 -15.75 10.90 0.72
C PHE A 89 -16.70 10.57 -0.45
N LEU A 90 -17.91 10.06 -0.14
CA LEU A 90 -18.95 9.81 -1.13
C LEU A 90 -19.57 11.09 -1.71
N LEU A 91 -19.57 12.19 -0.96
CA LEU A 91 -19.95 13.50 -1.50
C LEU A 91 -18.91 14.00 -2.51
N LYS A 92 -17.62 13.77 -2.23
CA LYS A 92 -16.50 14.13 -3.13
C LYS A 92 -16.40 13.22 -4.34
N VAL A 93 -16.64 11.92 -4.17
CA VAL A 93 -16.52 10.90 -5.22
C VAL A 93 -17.80 10.03 -5.24
N PRO A 94 -18.91 10.54 -5.79
CA PRO A 94 -20.22 9.87 -5.73
C PRO A 94 -20.25 8.47 -6.38
N SER A 95 -19.36 8.22 -7.36
CA SER A 95 -19.23 6.91 -8.01
C SER A 95 -18.86 5.77 -7.05
N LEU A 96 -18.19 6.06 -5.93
CA LEU A 96 -17.82 5.04 -4.94
C LEU A 96 -19.03 4.44 -4.20
N ARG A 97 -20.24 5.01 -4.33
CA ARG A 97 -21.47 4.46 -3.71
C ARG A 97 -21.81 3.04 -4.14
N VAL A 98 -21.26 2.58 -5.26
CA VAL A 98 -21.42 1.18 -5.71
C VAL A 98 -20.63 0.19 -4.87
N LEU A 99 -19.68 0.65 -4.03
CA LEU A 99 -18.84 -0.20 -3.18
C LEU A 99 -19.56 -0.51 -1.87
N THR A 100 -20.62 -1.31 -1.94
CA THR A 100 -21.33 -1.81 -0.75
C THR A 100 -20.84 -3.21 -0.36
N GLU A 101 -21.24 -3.68 0.82
CA GLU A 101 -20.79 -4.97 1.36
C GLU A 101 -21.06 -6.15 0.40
N ALA A 102 -22.25 -6.16 -0.21
CA ALA A 102 -22.69 -7.25 -1.10
C ALA A 102 -22.29 -7.05 -2.57
N ALA A 103 -21.91 -5.82 -2.96
CA ALA A 103 -21.63 -5.52 -4.36
C ALA A 103 -20.38 -6.24 -4.87
N GLN A 104 -20.46 -6.77 -6.09
CA GLN A 104 -19.32 -7.45 -6.75
C GLN A 104 -18.10 -6.52 -6.85
N ALA A 105 -18.30 -5.24 -7.12
CA ALA A 105 -17.23 -4.24 -7.21
C ALA A 105 -16.39 -4.11 -5.91
N GLY A 106 -17.02 -4.35 -4.74
CA GLY A 106 -16.36 -4.34 -3.44
C GLY A 106 -15.72 -5.67 -3.01
N GLN A 107 -15.82 -6.75 -3.82
CA GLN A 107 -15.23 -8.04 -3.47
C GLN A 107 -13.74 -8.10 -3.81
N LEU A 108 -12.97 -8.78 -2.95
CA LEU A 108 -11.56 -9.07 -3.22
C LEU A 108 -11.40 -9.91 -4.48
N LEU A 109 -10.32 -9.68 -5.21
CA LEU A 109 -10.02 -10.40 -6.45
C LEU A 109 -9.81 -11.91 -6.17
N PRO A 110 -10.27 -12.81 -7.05
CA PRO A 110 -10.15 -14.26 -6.85
C PRO A 110 -8.72 -14.72 -6.59
N GLN A 111 -7.72 -14.15 -7.29
CA GLN A 111 -6.31 -14.51 -7.15
C GLN A 111 -5.66 -13.95 -5.87
N LEU A 112 -6.32 -13.07 -5.14
CA LEU A 112 -5.86 -12.47 -3.88
C LEU A 112 -6.80 -12.78 -2.71
N GLN A 113 -7.59 -13.85 -2.81
CA GLN A 113 -8.50 -14.27 -1.74
C GLN A 113 -7.74 -14.59 -0.46
N PRO A 114 -8.24 -14.14 0.70
CA PRO A 114 -7.64 -14.43 1.99
C PRO A 114 -7.64 -15.93 2.30
N SER A 115 -6.56 -16.39 2.91
CA SER A 115 -6.46 -17.72 3.51
C SER A 115 -6.88 -17.70 4.99
N ALA A 116 -7.13 -18.87 5.57
CA ALA A 116 -7.45 -18.98 7.00
C ALA A 116 -6.34 -18.34 7.85
N GLY A 117 -6.73 -17.48 8.79
CA GLY A 117 -5.82 -16.74 9.67
C GLY A 117 -5.35 -15.39 9.13
N GLU A 118 -5.64 -15.05 7.87
CA GLU A 118 -5.41 -13.71 7.34
C GLU A 118 -6.55 -12.75 7.71
N LEU A 119 -6.21 -11.49 7.98
CA LEU A 119 -7.19 -10.48 8.37
C LEU A 119 -7.85 -9.85 7.14
N VAL A 120 -9.17 -9.68 7.17
CA VAL A 120 -9.89 -8.83 6.21
C VAL A 120 -10.41 -7.59 6.94
N VAL A 121 -9.90 -6.43 6.56
CA VAL A 121 -10.30 -5.14 7.12
C VAL A 121 -11.32 -4.47 6.20
N ARG A 122 -12.49 -4.17 6.74
CA ARG A 122 -13.48 -3.29 6.09
C ARG A 122 -13.24 -1.87 6.52
N LYS A 123 -13.25 -0.94 5.60
CA LYS A 123 -13.07 0.49 5.87
C LYS A 123 -13.95 1.35 4.97
N ALA A 124 -14.34 2.52 5.42
CA ALA A 124 -15.03 3.55 4.65
C ALA A 124 -14.16 4.78 4.34
N ALA A 125 -12.95 4.83 4.90
CA ALA A 125 -11.97 5.90 4.69
C ALA A 125 -10.80 5.42 3.81
N PRO A 126 -9.99 6.34 3.24
CA PRO A 126 -8.83 5.96 2.43
C PRO A 126 -7.81 5.11 3.19
N SER A 127 -7.42 5.48 4.40
CA SER A 127 -6.44 4.75 5.20
C SER A 127 -7.00 3.44 5.74
N ALA A 128 -6.19 2.37 5.68
CA ALA A 128 -6.48 1.09 6.32
C ALA A 128 -6.45 1.14 7.85
N PHE A 129 -5.87 2.20 8.43
CA PHE A 129 -5.76 2.36 9.89
C PHE A 129 -6.90 3.18 10.48
N PHE A 130 -7.54 4.07 9.67
CA PHE A 130 -8.54 4.99 10.18
C PHE A 130 -9.81 4.25 10.61
N GLU A 131 -10.13 4.31 11.90
CA GLU A 131 -11.31 3.67 12.53
C GLU A 131 -11.42 2.15 12.26
N THR A 132 -10.27 1.46 12.19
CA THR A 132 -10.21 0.00 12.01
C THR A 132 -9.42 -0.69 13.12
N GLY A 133 -9.52 -2.01 13.18
CA GLY A 133 -8.72 -2.84 14.09
C GLY A 133 -7.31 -3.17 13.58
N LEU A 134 -6.87 -2.65 12.43
CA LEU A 134 -5.61 -3.06 11.79
C LEU A 134 -4.39 -2.80 12.69
N ARG A 135 -4.30 -1.60 13.30
CA ARG A 135 -3.19 -1.26 14.21
C ARG A 135 -3.06 -2.27 15.34
N SER A 136 -4.15 -2.54 16.04
CA SER A 136 -4.17 -3.46 17.18
C SER A 136 -3.78 -4.88 16.77
N TRP A 137 -4.29 -5.34 15.62
CA TRP A 137 -3.98 -6.66 15.09
C TRP A 137 -2.50 -6.78 14.70
N LEU A 138 -1.92 -5.81 13.97
CA LEU A 138 -0.50 -5.79 13.62
C LEU A 138 0.39 -5.78 14.87
N THR A 139 0.02 -5.01 15.89
CA THR A 139 0.73 -4.99 17.18
C THR A 139 0.70 -6.35 17.88
N GLN A 140 -0.47 -7.03 17.92
CA GLN A 140 -0.60 -8.39 18.47
C GLN A 140 0.25 -9.39 17.68
N GLN A 141 0.35 -9.21 16.36
CA GLN A 141 1.21 -10.00 15.49
C GLN A 141 2.71 -9.65 15.62
N ARG A 142 3.05 -8.66 16.45
CA ARG A 142 4.42 -8.14 16.65
C ARG A 142 5.10 -7.70 15.34
N VAL A 143 4.33 -7.14 14.43
CA VAL A 143 4.85 -6.58 13.18
C VAL A 143 5.62 -5.30 13.50
N GLU A 144 6.83 -5.17 12.97
CA GLU A 144 7.66 -3.96 13.04
C GLU A 144 7.79 -3.31 11.66
N THR A 145 8.05 -4.12 10.63
CA THR A 145 8.11 -3.66 9.24
C THR A 145 6.85 -4.09 8.51
N LEU A 146 6.11 -3.13 7.94
CA LEU A 146 4.88 -3.35 7.20
C LEU A 146 5.10 -3.18 5.70
N LEU A 147 5.07 -4.28 4.96
CA LEU A 147 5.06 -4.26 3.51
C LEU A 147 3.69 -3.82 3.02
N VAL A 148 3.65 -2.90 2.06
CA VAL A 148 2.41 -2.32 1.53
C VAL A 148 2.32 -2.56 0.02
N ALA A 149 1.23 -3.20 -0.39
CA ALA A 149 0.80 -3.40 -1.77
C ALA A 149 -0.63 -2.89 -1.94
N GLY A 150 -1.12 -2.74 -3.18
CA GLY A 150 -2.53 -2.42 -3.41
C GLY A 150 -2.79 -1.23 -4.30
N SER A 151 -4.01 -0.71 -4.25
CA SER A 151 -4.49 0.44 -5.02
C SER A 151 -5.31 1.42 -4.13
N THR A 152 -5.37 2.70 -4.50
CA THR A 152 -4.55 3.36 -5.51
C THR A 152 -3.36 4.01 -4.84
N THR A 153 -2.23 4.05 -5.53
CA THR A 153 -0.96 4.58 -4.99
C THR A 153 -1.13 5.96 -4.39
N SER A 154 -1.80 6.88 -5.10
CA SER A 154 -2.03 8.26 -4.67
C SER A 154 -3.17 8.44 -3.65
N GLY A 155 -3.93 7.38 -3.40
CA GLY A 155 -5.10 7.40 -2.53
C GLY A 155 -4.91 6.52 -1.28
N CYS A 156 -5.60 5.36 -1.28
CA CYS A 156 -5.65 4.47 -0.12
C CYS A 156 -4.27 3.95 0.30
N VAL A 157 -3.39 3.65 -0.66
CA VAL A 157 -2.01 3.21 -0.36
C VAL A 157 -1.25 4.31 0.38
N ARG A 158 -1.19 5.54 -0.20
CA ARG A 158 -0.49 6.67 0.43
C ARG A 158 -1.04 7.00 1.81
N ALA A 159 -2.36 7.05 1.97
CA ALA A 159 -2.98 7.30 3.26
C ALA A 159 -2.62 6.23 4.30
N THR A 160 -2.65 4.94 3.90
CA THR A 160 -2.26 3.82 4.75
C THR A 160 -0.79 3.88 5.16
N VAL A 161 0.11 4.26 4.25
CA VAL A 161 1.56 4.40 4.54
C VAL A 161 1.83 5.51 5.55
N VAL A 162 1.18 6.67 5.40
CA VAL A 162 1.33 7.81 6.33
C VAL A 162 0.86 7.41 7.73
N ASP A 163 -0.29 6.74 7.83
CA ASP A 163 -0.82 6.30 9.12
C ASP A 163 -0.01 5.14 9.73
N ALA A 164 0.52 4.23 8.90
CA ALA A 164 1.42 3.17 9.37
C ALA A 164 2.64 3.77 10.07
N MET A 165 3.30 4.73 9.44
CA MET A 165 4.44 5.45 10.02
C MET A 165 4.03 6.19 11.30
N SER A 166 2.91 6.90 11.28
CA SER A 166 2.37 7.63 12.43
C SER A 166 2.01 6.71 13.60
N CYS A 167 1.64 5.46 13.31
CA CYS A 167 1.37 4.41 14.30
C CYS A 167 2.62 3.68 14.81
N GLY A 168 3.83 4.03 14.32
CA GLY A 168 5.11 3.48 14.77
C GLY A 168 5.59 2.24 14.00
N PHE A 169 4.93 1.87 12.91
CA PHE A 169 5.44 0.85 11.99
C PHE A 169 6.48 1.43 11.03
N ARG A 170 7.33 0.58 10.44
CA ARG A 170 8.25 0.93 9.35
C ARG A 170 7.63 0.49 8.03
N PRO A 171 6.95 1.39 7.29
CA PRO A 171 6.33 1.00 6.05
C PRO A 171 7.38 0.81 4.95
N ILE A 172 7.20 -0.23 4.15
CA ILE A 172 7.93 -0.45 2.90
C ILE A 172 6.91 -0.64 1.79
N VAL A 173 6.89 0.28 0.85
CA VAL A 173 6.06 0.19 -0.35
C VAL A 173 6.75 -0.68 -1.38
N ILE A 174 6.10 -1.75 -1.82
CA ILE A 174 6.61 -2.56 -2.93
C ILE A 174 6.11 -1.95 -4.22
N LYS A 175 6.94 -1.12 -4.87
CA LYS A 175 6.52 -0.19 -5.92
C LYS A 175 5.91 -0.86 -7.16
N ASP A 176 6.31 -2.09 -7.47
CA ASP A 176 5.73 -2.91 -8.54
C ASP A 176 4.52 -3.75 -8.08
N CYS A 177 4.15 -3.65 -6.79
CA CYS A 177 2.92 -4.20 -6.22
C CYS A 177 1.88 -3.12 -5.86
N VAL A 178 2.13 -1.84 -6.19
CA VAL A 178 1.14 -0.78 -6.03
C VAL A 178 0.77 -0.18 -7.38
N GLY A 179 -0.52 0.10 -7.57
CA GLY A 179 -1.04 0.60 -8.84
C GLY A 179 -1.90 1.84 -8.69
N ASP A 180 -1.95 2.62 -9.76
CA ASP A 180 -2.84 3.77 -9.88
C ASP A 180 -3.38 3.88 -11.32
N ARG A 181 -4.53 4.56 -11.48
CA ARG A 181 -5.18 4.78 -12.78
C ARG A 181 -4.45 5.80 -13.66
N ALA A 182 -3.57 6.61 -13.06
CA ALA A 182 -2.84 7.66 -13.77
C ALA A 182 -1.36 7.70 -13.34
N ALA A 183 -0.47 7.88 -14.31
CA ALA A 183 0.98 7.79 -14.09
C ALA A 183 1.52 8.94 -13.22
N ALA A 184 1.07 10.18 -13.44
CA ALA A 184 1.59 11.34 -12.73
C ALA A 184 1.33 11.30 -11.20
N PRO A 185 0.09 11.07 -10.71
CA PRO A 185 -0.16 10.94 -9.28
C PRO A 185 0.50 9.70 -8.68
N HIS A 186 0.63 8.59 -9.44
CA HIS A 186 1.39 7.42 -9.02
C HIS A 186 2.86 7.77 -8.73
N ALA A 187 3.55 8.35 -9.69
CA ALA A 187 4.97 8.72 -9.57
C ALA A 187 5.20 9.75 -8.45
N ALA A 188 4.39 10.81 -8.38
CA ALA A 188 4.48 11.82 -7.34
C ALA A 188 4.27 11.23 -5.94
N SER A 189 3.32 10.29 -5.78
CA SER A 189 3.06 9.65 -4.49
C SER A 189 4.18 8.69 -4.08
N LEU A 190 4.78 7.95 -5.00
CA LEU A 190 5.95 7.11 -4.70
C LEU A 190 7.13 7.97 -4.26
N PHE A 191 7.39 9.08 -4.98
CA PHE A 191 8.43 10.05 -4.60
C PHE A 191 8.19 10.59 -3.18
N ASP A 192 6.99 11.08 -2.91
CA ASP A 192 6.60 11.63 -1.61
C ASP A 192 6.78 10.63 -0.46
N MET A 193 6.33 9.38 -0.67
CA MET A 193 6.48 8.31 0.32
C MET A 193 7.94 7.97 0.56
N GLN A 194 8.75 7.86 -0.48
CA GLN A 194 10.19 7.59 -0.38
C GLN A 194 10.93 8.67 0.42
N GLN A 195 10.57 9.91 0.22
CA GLN A 195 11.28 11.01 0.89
C GLN A 195 10.93 11.13 2.37
N LYS A 196 9.70 10.79 2.77
CA LYS A 196 9.16 11.20 4.07
C LYS A 196 8.62 10.09 4.96
N TYR A 197 8.09 9.01 4.39
CA TYR A 197 7.20 8.12 5.15
C TYR A 197 7.58 6.65 5.10
N ALA A 198 8.23 6.18 4.02
CA ALA A 198 8.47 4.75 3.78
C ALA A 198 9.73 4.52 2.96
N ASP A 199 10.28 3.32 3.01
CA ASP A 199 11.15 2.86 1.93
C ASP A 199 10.29 2.44 0.73
N VAL A 200 10.73 2.76 -0.49
CA VAL A 200 10.05 2.37 -1.74
C VAL A 200 11.00 1.50 -2.54
N ILE A 201 10.72 0.20 -2.59
CA ILE A 201 11.58 -0.79 -3.22
C ILE A 201 10.78 -1.67 -4.19
N THR A 202 11.47 -2.33 -5.12
CA THR A 202 10.88 -3.39 -5.96
C THR A 202 10.72 -4.70 -5.21
N PHE A 203 9.88 -5.58 -5.72
CA PHE A 203 9.80 -6.97 -5.24
C PHE A 203 11.14 -7.72 -5.38
N ALA A 204 11.91 -7.43 -6.43
CA ALA A 204 13.24 -8.00 -6.63
C ALA A 204 14.23 -7.56 -5.52
N GLU A 205 14.24 -6.27 -5.18
CA GLU A 205 15.05 -5.72 -4.08
C GLU A 205 14.65 -6.29 -2.72
N LEU A 206 13.33 -6.45 -2.46
CA LEU A 206 12.84 -7.14 -1.27
C LEU A 206 13.43 -8.56 -1.16
N ARG A 207 13.36 -9.35 -2.22
CA ARG A 207 13.91 -10.72 -2.25
C ARG A 207 15.41 -10.76 -2.00
N GLN A 208 16.16 -9.82 -2.56
CA GLN A 208 17.61 -9.70 -2.34
C GLN A 208 17.91 -9.37 -0.87
N GLY A 209 17.20 -8.41 -0.28
CA GLY A 209 17.35 -8.03 1.12
C GLY A 209 17.07 -9.19 2.09
N LEU A 210 16.02 -9.97 1.84
CA LEU A 210 15.70 -11.16 2.64
C LEU A 210 16.81 -12.23 2.54
N GLY A 211 17.37 -12.43 1.35
CA GLY A 211 18.48 -13.38 1.14
C GLY A 211 19.78 -12.94 1.84
N ALA A 212 20.03 -11.65 1.95
CA ALA A 212 21.18 -11.10 2.67
C ALA A 212 21.05 -11.29 4.20
N SER A 213 19.88 -10.96 4.76
CA SER A 213 19.58 -11.14 6.19
C SER A 213 19.69 -12.59 6.65
N ALA A 214 19.23 -13.54 5.82
CA ALA A 214 19.31 -14.97 6.12
C ALA A 214 20.76 -15.51 6.14
N ARG A 215 21.68 -14.84 5.44
CA ARG A 215 23.12 -15.21 5.49
C ARG A 215 23.83 -14.68 6.73
N GLN A 216 23.46 -13.48 7.19
CA GLN A 216 24.04 -12.87 8.41
C GLN A 216 23.62 -13.59 9.69
N SER A 217 22.42 -14.16 9.76
CA SER A 217 21.93 -14.90 10.93
C SER A 217 22.52 -16.32 11.07
N LYS A 218 23.34 -16.78 10.10
CA LYS A 218 24.01 -18.09 10.12
C LYS A 218 25.52 -18.00 10.45
N GLN A 219 26.04 -16.81 10.65
CA GLN A 219 27.40 -16.54 11.14
C GLN A 219 27.37 -16.17 12.61
#